data_ae842a8e72ef8e2fee62b63a64941ef5
#
_entry.id   ae842a8e72ef8e2fee62b63a64941ef5
#
_cell.length_a   1.000
_cell.length_b   1.000
_cell.length_c   1.000
_cell.angle_alpha   90.00
_cell.angle_beta   90.00
_cell.angle_gamma   90.00
#
_symmetry.space_group_name_H-M   'P 1'
#
loop_
_entity.id
_entity.type
_entity.pdbx_description
1 polymer ?
#
loop_
_entity_poly.entity_id
_entity_poly.type
_entity_poly.pdbx_seq_one_letter_code
_entity_poly.pdbx_strand_id
1 'polypeptide(L)'
;DFIAYLDSDGRFEPTADEVRQLCDRHFGIGADGLLRLTKPQYVADLSEAQVAACDDGDAEWFMDYRNADGSLAEMCGNGTRAITLFAQRCGVASTQVGEPFRLGTRAGVKTLRPLGDVAPYGRDVFRVDMGSWRRGDLDAFTVTIPGTPGAARGTFVDMGNPHVVCVIEDAMSTLPRVEDLDLVTKPEVS
;
A
#
# COMPACT_ATOMS: atom_id res chain seq x y z
N ASP A 1 6.16 2.54 8.07
CA ASP A 1 6.86 3.78 7.74
C ASP A 1 7.44 3.71 6.31
N PHE A 2 7.64 4.89 5.67
CA PHE A 2 8.10 4.96 4.29
C PHE A 2 9.15 6.04 4.12
N ILE A 3 10.10 5.80 3.23
CA ILE A 3 10.93 6.84 2.65
C ILE A 3 10.17 7.40 1.45
N ALA A 4 9.97 8.72 1.38
CA ALA A 4 9.29 9.36 0.27
C ALA A 4 10.18 10.43 -0.38
N TYR A 5 10.18 10.50 -1.71
CA TYR A 5 10.85 11.57 -2.45
C TYR A 5 10.07 11.97 -3.71
N LEU A 6 10.29 13.21 -4.15
CA LEU A 6 9.71 13.78 -5.35
C LEU A 6 10.73 13.72 -6.49
N ASP A 7 10.33 13.13 -7.61
CA ASP A 7 11.09 13.07 -8.84
C ASP A 7 10.24 13.54 -10.02
N SER A 8 10.09 14.86 -10.15
CA SER A 8 9.25 15.48 -11.17
C SER A 8 9.76 15.29 -12.59
N ASP A 9 11.05 15.01 -12.75
CA ASP A 9 11.76 15.05 -14.05
C ASP A 9 12.24 13.66 -14.50
N GLY A 10 11.98 12.61 -13.72
CA GLY A 10 12.41 11.24 -14.04
C GLY A 10 13.93 11.04 -13.95
N ARG A 11 14.60 11.76 -13.06
CA ARG A 11 16.07 11.75 -12.96
C ARG A 11 16.63 10.58 -12.17
N PHE A 12 15.85 10.01 -11.29
CA PHE A 12 16.30 8.95 -10.42
C PHE A 12 15.23 7.87 -10.22
N GLU A 13 15.41 6.75 -10.88
CA GLU A 13 14.67 5.52 -10.61
C GLU A 13 15.60 4.55 -9.87
N PRO A 14 15.28 4.20 -8.61
CA PRO A 14 16.18 3.38 -7.81
C PRO A 14 16.18 1.92 -8.28
N THR A 15 17.32 1.31 -8.26
CA THR A 15 17.46 -0.14 -8.41
C THR A 15 16.96 -0.87 -7.16
N ALA A 16 16.67 -2.16 -7.28
CA ALA A 16 16.26 -2.98 -6.13
C ALA A 16 17.32 -3.00 -5.01
N ASP A 17 18.62 -2.96 -5.38
CA ASP A 17 19.71 -2.92 -4.41
C ASP A 17 19.77 -1.60 -3.64
N GLU A 18 19.58 -0.47 -4.33
CA GLU A 18 19.52 0.85 -3.69
C GLU A 18 18.31 0.95 -2.74
N VAL A 19 17.16 0.41 -3.13
CA VAL A 19 15.99 0.35 -2.25
C VAL A 19 16.29 -0.46 -0.99
N ARG A 20 16.91 -1.65 -1.14
CA ARG A 20 17.31 -2.48 0.02
C ARG A 20 18.27 -1.73 0.94
N GLN A 21 19.24 -1.03 0.39
CA GLN A 21 20.19 -0.24 1.17
C GLN A 21 19.52 0.92 1.92
N LEU A 22 18.65 1.68 1.22
CA LEU A 22 17.92 2.79 1.84
C LEU A 22 16.96 2.32 2.94
N CYS A 23 16.27 1.20 2.73
CA CYS A 23 15.30 0.65 3.67
C CYS A 23 15.92 -0.15 4.81
N ASP A 24 17.23 -0.46 4.76
CA ASP A 24 17.92 -1.17 5.84
C ASP A 24 17.88 -0.35 7.13
N ARG A 25 17.38 -0.97 8.24
CA ARG A 25 17.18 -0.27 9.52
C ARG A 25 18.46 -0.10 10.32
N HIS A 26 19.56 -0.75 9.92
CA HIS A 26 20.84 -0.68 10.61
C HIS A 26 21.86 0.18 9.86
N PHE A 27 21.86 0.10 8.53
CA PHE A 27 22.89 0.74 7.69
C PHE A 27 22.33 1.78 6.74
N GLY A 28 20.99 1.85 6.57
CA GLY A 28 20.29 2.83 5.77
C GLY A 28 19.49 3.83 6.59
N ILE A 29 18.47 4.40 5.98
CA ILE A 29 17.49 5.27 6.65
C ILE A 29 16.52 4.40 7.47
N GLY A 30 16.16 3.22 6.96
CA GLY A 30 15.24 2.27 7.56
C GLY A 30 13.77 2.60 7.29
N ALA A 31 13.07 1.69 6.58
CA ALA A 31 11.64 1.81 6.29
C ALA A 31 11.06 0.48 5.83
N ASP A 32 9.72 0.38 5.78
CA ASP A 32 8.99 -0.74 5.20
C ASP A 32 8.97 -0.70 3.66
N GLY A 33 9.32 0.46 3.09
CA GLY A 33 9.42 0.64 1.66
C GLY A 33 9.68 2.08 1.22
N LEU A 34 9.89 2.22 -0.09
CA LEU A 34 10.20 3.49 -0.75
C LEU A 34 9.02 3.92 -1.62
N LEU A 35 8.63 5.18 -1.51
CA LEU A 35 7.59 5.83 -2.29
C LEU A 35 8.23 6.95 -3.14
N ARG A 36 8.31 6.75 -4.45
CA ARG A 36 8.69 7.79 -5.40
C ARG A 36 7.43 8.45 -5.96
N LEU A 37 7.29 9.76 -5.79
CA LEU A 37 6.26 10.56 -6.43
C LEU A 37 6.83 11.09 -7.74
N THR A 38 6.33 10.62 -8.86
CA THR A 38 6.84 10.96 -10.20
C THR A 38 5.71 11.06 -11.22
N LYS A 39 6.04 11.33 -12.47
CA LYS A 39 5.08 11.24 -13.57
C LYS A 39 5.00 9.81 -14.11
N PRO A 40 3.83 9.33 -14.58
CA PRO A 40 3.67 7.95 -15.08
C PRO A 40 4.70 7.57 -16.17
N GLN A 41 4.99 8.48 -17.09
CA GLN A 41 5.92 8.24 -18.20
C GLN A 41 7.38 8.04 -17.77
N TYR A 42 7.74 8.34 -16.53
CA TYR A 42 9.09 8.15 -15.98
C TYR A 42 9.25 6.87 -15.16
N VAL A 43 8.26 5.98 -15.21
CA VAL A 43 8.31 4.68 -14.52
C VAL A 43 8.53 3.60 -15.56
N ALA A 44 9.72 3.00 -15.55
CA ALA A 44 10.19 2.14 -16.65
C ALA A 44 9.39 0.83 -16.82
N ASP A 45 8.76 0.33 -15.76
CA ASP A 45 8.01 -0.92 -15.78
C ASP A 45 6.51 -0.77 -16.15
N LEU A 46 6.04 0.46 -16.36
CA LEU A 46 4.66 0.68 -16.80
C LEU A 46 4.50 0.43 -18.30
N SER A 47 3.44 -0.28 -18.66
CA SER A 47 3.00 -0.40 -20.05
C SER A 47 2.37 0.90 -20.55
N GLU A 48 2.37 1.10 -21.88
CA GLU A 48 1.67 2.24 -22.50
C GLU A 48 0.19 2.32 -22.08
N ALA A 49 -0.48 1.19 -21.90
CA ALA A 49 -1.86 1.15 -21.44
C ALA A 49 -2.02 1.65 -19.99
N GLN A 50 -1.06 1.37 -19.11
CA GLN A 50 -1.09 1.89 -17.73
C GLN A 50 -0.81 3.39 -17.68
N VAL A 51 0.10 3.89 -18.52
CA VAL A 51 0.35 5.33 -18.66
C VAL A 51 -0.90 6.04 -19.18
N ALA A 52 -1.50 5.52 -20.26
CA ALA A 52 -2.75 6.06 -20.82
C ALA A 52 -3.90 6.04 -19.79
N ALA A 53 -4.02 5.01 -18.98
CA ALA A 53 -5.02 4.94 -17.92
C ALA A 53 -4.82 6.01 -16.82
N CYS A 54 -3.60 6.46 -16.59
CA CYS A 54 -3.34 7.61 -15.71
C CYS A 54 -3.84 8.90 -16.35
N ASP A 55 -3.58 9.11 -17.63
CA ASP A 55 -4.03 10.30 -18.36
C ASP A 55 -5.57 10.35 -18.43
N ASP A 56 -6.23 9.23 -18.78
CA ASP A 56 -7.69 9.10 -18.82
C ASP A 56 -8.34 9.34 -17.44
N GLY A 57 -7.62 8.99 -16.38
CA GLY A 57 -8.04 9.18 -15.00
C GLY A 57 -7.64 10.54 -14.39
N ASP A 58 -7.10 11.48 -15.18
CA ASP A 58 -6.54 12.77 -14.71
C ASP A 58 -5.52 12.61 -13.57
N ALA A 59 -4.73 11.54 -13.57
CA ALA A 59 -3.69 11.29 -12.58
C ALA A 59 -2.32 11.76 -13.09
N GLU A 60 -2.05 13.03 -12.93
CA GLU A 60 -0.78 13.65 -13.31
C GLU A 60 0.43 13.05 -12.59
N TRP A 61 0.21 12.55 -11.37
CA TRP A 61 1.23 12.00 -10.49
C TRP A 61 1.04 10.51 -10.27
N PHE A 62 2.16 9.80 -10.16
CA PHE A 62 2.22 8.35 -9.95
C PHE A 62 2.99 8.02 -8.69
N MET A 63 2.48 7.06 -7.92
CA MET A 63 3.17 6.45 -6.79
C MET A 63 3.93 5.20 -7.25
N ASP A 64 5.21 5.33 -7.51
CA ASP A 64 6.09 4.18 -7.69
C ASP A 64 6.50 3.65 -6.32
N TYR A 65 5.83 2.57 -5.90
CA TYR A 65 6.04 1.94 -4.61
C TYR A 65 6.90 0.70 -4.74
N ARG A 66 7.92 0.62 -3.90
CA ARG A 66 8.81 -0.54 -3.77
C ARG A 66 8.90 -0.97 -2.32
N ASN A 67 8.75 -2.27 -2.07
CA ASN A 67 8.93 -2.87 -0.74
C ASN A 67 10.40 -2.73 -0.29
N ALA A 68 10.67 -2.91 1.01
CA ALA A 68 12.02 -2.81 1.56
C ALA A 68 13.03 -3.81 0.95
N ASP A 69 12.53 -4.94 0.41
CA ASP A 69 13.35 -5.93 -0.31
C ASP A 69 13.65 -5.56 -1.78
N GLY A 70 13.19 -4.38 -2.23
CA GLY A 70 13.33 -3.89 -3.59
C GLY A 70 12.31 -4.43 -4.58
N SER A 71 11.40 -5.31 -4.17
CA SER A 71 10.32 -5.79 -5.03
C SER A 71 9.30 -4.70 -5.33
N LEU A 72 8.70 -4.78 -6.53
CA LEU A 72 7.61 -3.88 -6.91
C LEU A 72 6.34 -4.24 -6.17
N ALA A 73 5.59 -3.23 -5.77
CA ALA A 73 4.27 -3.39 -5.18
C ALA A 73 3.21 -2.66 -6.02
N GLU A 74 2.06 -3.30 -6.18
CA GLU A 74 0.98 -2.76 -7.01
C GLU A 74 0.32 -1.56 -6.36
N MET A 75 0.00 -1.65 -5.07
CA MET A 75 -0.65 -0.60 -4.31
C MET A 75 -0.57 -0.87 -2.80
N CYS A 76 -0.55 0.21 -2.02
CA CYS A 76 -0.59 0.17 -0.56
C CYS A 76 -1.46 1.32 -0.03
N GLY A 77 -2.54 1.00 0.69
CA GLY A 77 -3.43 2.01 1.25
C GLY A 77 -2.75 2.95 2.26
N ASN A 78 -1.79 2.46 3.03
CA ASN A 78 -0.96 3.29 3.91
C ASN A 78 -0.02 4.20 3.09
N GLY A 79 0.60 3.62 2.05
CA GLY A 79 1.48 4.34 1.12
C GLY A 79 0.76 5.46 0.39
N THR A 80 -0.46 5.24 -0.10
CA THR A 80 -1.24 6.28 -0.80
C THR A 80 -1.53 7.49 0.09
N ARG A 81 -1.84 7.26 1.38
CA ARG A 81 -2.04 8.37 2.35
C ARG A 81 -0.73 9.11 2.65
N ALA A 82 0.35 8.36 2.89
CA ALA A 82 1.66 8.94 3.17
C ALA A 82 2.16 9.79 2.00
N ILE A 83 2.08 9.28 0.76
CA ILE A 83 2.56 9.99 -0.42
C ILE A 83 1.67 11.19 -0.76
N THR A 84 0.36 11.13 -0.48
CA THR A 84 -0.55 12.28 -0.67
C THR A 84 -0.22 13.40 0.31
N LEU A 85 0.02 13.10 1.59
CA LEU A 85 0.49 14.09 2.55
C LEU A 85 1.85 14.68 2.15
N PHE A 86 2.74 13.85 1.63
CA PHE A 86 4.03 14.30 1.09
C PHE A 86 3.83 15.21 -0.12
N ALA A 87 2.94 14.86 -1.07
CA ALA A 87 2.60 15.66 -2.24
C ALA A 87 2.05 17.05 -1.85
N GLN A 88 1.22 17.11 -0.81
CA GLN A 88 0.74 18.36 -0.24
C GLN A 88 1.88 19.23 0.30
N ARG A 89 2.82 18.63 1.02
CA ARG A 89 4.01 19.33 1.55
C ARG A 89 4.95 19.81 0.46
N CYS A 90 4.99 19.11 -0.68
CA CYS A 90 5.75 19.54 -1.86
C CYS A 90 5.00 20.57 -2.72
N GLY A 91 3.75 20.90 -2.40
CA GLY A 91 2.93 21.85 -3.17
C GLY A 91 2.41 21.31 -4.50
N VAL A 92 2.43 19.97 -4.71
CA VAL A 92 1.93 19.32 -5.93
C VAL A 92 0.53 18.73 -5.76
N ALA A 93 0.02 18.69 -4.54
CA ALA A 93 -1.36 18.36 -4.24
C ALA A 93 -2.00 19.45 -3.36
N SER A 94 -3.31 19.66 -3.52
CA SER A 94 -4.06 20.63 -2.71
C SER A 94 -4.19 20.16 -1.27
N THR A 95 -4.12 21.10 -0.33
CA THR A 95 -4.43 20.88 1.09
C THR A 95 -5.89 21.13 1.44
N GLN A 96 -6.69 21.59 0.48
CA GLN A 96 -8.10 21.93 0.70
C GLN A 96 -8.91 20.68 1.00
N VAL A 97 -9.67 20.73 2.09
CA VAL A 97 -10.56 19.63 2.52
C VAL A 97 -11.59 19.31 1.43
N GLY A 98 -11.74 18.04 1.10
CA GLY A 98 -12.68 17.55 0.10
C GLY A 98 -12.16 17.61 -1.34
N GLU A 99 -11.10 18.36 -1.65
CA GLU A 99 -10.56 18.43 -2.99
C GLU A 99 -9.87 17.11 -3.38
N PRO A 100 -10.24 16.50 -4.53
CA PRO A 100 -9.67 15.21 -4.90
C PRO A 100 -8.23 15.35 -5.40
N PHE A 101 -7.37 14.48 -4.94
CA PHE A 101 -6.07 14.19 -5.56
C PHE A 101 -6.13 12.83 -6.24
N ARG A 102 -5.92 12.79 -7.55
CA ARG A 102 -5.87 11.56 -8.33
C ARG A 102 -4.43 11.11 -8.45
N LEU A 103 -4.18 9.89 -8.03
CA LEU A 103 -2.84 9.30 -7.92
C LEU A 103 -2.80 8.01 -8.74
N GLY A 104 -1.95 7.95 -9.74
CA GLY A 104 -1.65 6.73 -10.47
C GLY A 104 -0.94 5.71 -9.56
N THR A 105 -1.32 4.46 -9.68
CA THR A 105 -0.65 3.32 -9.04
C THR A 105 -0.63 2.15 -10.03
N ARG A 106 0.19 1.11 -9.78
CA ARG A 106 0.17 -0.10 -10.62
C ARG A 106 -1.19 -0.82 -10.60
N ALA A 107 -1.99 -0.62 -9.52
CA ALA A 107 -3.37 -1.10 -9.42
C ALA A 107 -4.41 -0.05 -9.91
N GLY A 108 -4.03 0.80 -10.87
CA GLY A 108 -4.87 1.85 -11.45
C GLY A 108 -4.91 3.14 -10.64
N VAL A 109 -5.71 4.10 -11.13
CA VAL A 109 -5.84 5.42 -10.51
C VAL A 109 -6.65 5.32 -9.21
N LYS A 110 -6.14 5.95 -8.16
CA LYS A 110 -6.82 6.09 -6.86
C LYS A 110 -7.18 7.54 -6.61
N THR A 111 -8.36 7.76 -6.04
CA THR A 111 -8.78 9.11 -5.67
C THR A 111 -8.69 9.26 -4.15
N LEU A 112 -7.91 10.24 -3.73
CA LEU A 112 -7.76 10.58 -2.32
C LEU A 112 -8.39 11.95 -2.05
N ARG A 113 -9.10 12.07 -0.92
CA ARG A 113 -9.70 13.33 -0.49
C ARG A 113 -9.24 13.65 0.93
N PRO A 114 -8.57 14.79 1.13
CA PRO A 114 -8.30 15.27 2.49
C PRO A 114 -9.60 15.49 3.25
N LEU A 115 -9.67 15.02 4.49
CA LEU A 115 -10.79 15.25 5.40
C LEU A 115 -10.41 16.22 6.54
N GLY A 116 -9.13 16.59 6.62
CA GLY A 116 -8.61 17.38 7.73
C GLY A 116 -8.57 16.60 9.04
N ASP A 117 -8.91 17.28 10.13
CA ASP A 117 -8.93 16.68 11.45
C ASP A 117 -10.27 15.98 11.70
N VAL A 118 -10.21 14.68 12.00
CA VAL A 118 -11.40 13.86 12.23
C VAL A 118 -11.26 13.10 13.55
N ALA A 119 -12.04 13.44 14.56
CA ALA A 119 -12.05 12.69 15.81
C ALA A 119 -12.70 11.30 15.61
N PRO A 120 -12.20 10.23 16.23
CA PRO A 120 -11.00 10.13 17.08
C PRO A 120 -9.69 9.90 16.33
N TYR A 121 -9.69 9.95 14.99
CA TYR A 121 -8.58 9.51 14.15
C TYR A 121 -7.41 10.49 14.07
N GLY A 122 -7.58 11.73 14.53
CA GLY A 122 -6.54 12.75 14.58
C GLY A 122 -6.46 13.62 13.34
N ARG A 123 -5.25 14.14 13.07
CA ARG A 123 -4.99 15.08 11.98
C ARG A 123 -4.65 14.37 10.67
N ASP A 124 -4.76 15.12 9.55
CA ASP A 124 -4.36 14.67 8.21
C ASP A 124 -5.04 13.36 7.78
N VAL A 125 -6.35 13.27 8.04
CA VAL A 125 -7.16 12.11 7.65
C VAL A 125 -7.51 12.19 6.17
N PHE A 126 -7.40 11.06 5.47
CA PHE A 126 -7.74 10.95 4.05
C PHE A 126 -8.79 9.87 3.83
N ARG A 127 -9.75 10.16 2.96
CA ARG A 127 -10.59 9.14 2.34
C ARG A 127 -9.91 8.66 1.06
N VAL A 128 -9.71 7.36 0.92
CA VAL A 128 -9.15 6.74 -0.27
C VAL A 128 -10.23 5.91 -0.94
N ASP A 129 -10.46 6.15 -2.22
CA ASP A 129 -11.28 5.26 -3.06
C ASP A 129 -10.38 4.13 -3.55
N MET A 130 -10.57 2.95 -2.97
CA MET A 130 -9.78 1.76 -3.28
C MET A 130 -10.29 1.02 -4.52
N GLY A 131 -11.44 1.43 -5.07
CA GLY A 131 -12.11 0.74 -6.16
C GLY A 131 -12.93 -0.47 -5.68
N SER A 132 -13.32 -1.31 -6.65
CA SER A 132 -14.11 -2.52 -6.37
C SER A 132 -13.24 -3.60 -5.73
N TRP A 133 -13.84 -4.34 -4.81
CA TRP A 133 -13.23 -5.51 -4.20
C TRP A 133 -13.87 -6.79 -4.74
N ARG A 134 -13.14 -7.88 -4.72
CA ARG A 134 -13.64 -9.22 -5.04
C ARG A 134 -13.44 -10.15 -3.85
N ARG A 135 -14.43 -10.95 -3.55
CA ARG A 135 -14.38 -11.96 -2.50
C ARG A 135 -14.49 -13.36 -3.12
N GLY A 136 -13.64 -14.27 -2.70
CA GLY A 136 -13.78 -15.69 -2.97
C GLY A 136 -14.83 -16.37 -2.08
N ASP A 137 -14.84 -17.68 -2.11
CA ASP A 137 -15.70 -18.46 -1.24
C ASP A 137 -15.35 -18.25 0.23
N LEU A 138 -16.38 -18.21 1.09
CA LEU A 138 -16.20 -18.02 2.52
C LEU A 138 -15.41 -19.19 3.11
N ASP A 139 -14.46 -18.86 3.97
CA ASP A 139 -13.68 -19.82 4.77
C ASP A 139 -13.04 -20.95 3.95
N ALA A 140 -12.71 -20.65 2.68
CA ALA A 140 -12.15 -21.63 1.75
C ALA A 140 -10.69 -22.00 2.08
N PHE A 141 -9.96 -21.13 2.75
CA PHE A 141 -8.55 -21.31 3.06
C PHE A 141 -8.33 -21.74 4.51
N THR A 142 -7.24 -22.46 4.76
CA THR A 142 -6.74 -22.73 6.10
C THR A 142 -5.51 -21.87 6.35
N VAL A 143 -5.49 -21.16 7.47
CA VAL A 143 -4.38 -20.30 7.89
C VAL A 143 -3.77 -20.90 9.16
N THR A 144 -2.46 -21.16 9.11
CA THR A 144 -1.66 -21.63 10.25
C THR A 144 -0.49 -20.69 10.50
N ILE A 145 0.02 -20.69 11.73
CA ILE A 145 1.24 -19.95 12.09
C ILE A 145 2.27 -20.98 12.54
N PRO A 146 3.41 -21.13 11.84
CA PRO A 146 4.45 -22.08 12.22
C PRO A 146 4.86 -21.92 13.69
N GLY A 147 4.88 -23.04 14.42
CA GLY A 147 5.20 -23.04 15.85
C GLY A 147 4.04 -22.69 16.79
N THR A 148 2.89 -22.27 16.26
CA THR A 148 1.67 -22.01 17.04
C THR A 148 0.64 -23.09 16.82
N PRO A 149 0.06 -23.69 17.88
CA PRO A 149 -0.98 -24.71 17.72
C PRO A 149 -2.29 -24.11 17.22
N GLY A 150 -3.01 -24.87 16.39
CA GLY A 150 -4.31 -24.46 15.86
C GLY A 150 -4.25 -23.90 14.45
N ALA A 151 -5.42 -23.58 13.93
CA ALA A 151 -5.61 -22.97 12.62
C ALA A 151 -6.87 -22.09 12.62
N ALA A 152 -6.96 -21.18 11.66
CA ALA A 152 -8.16 -20.41 11.38
C ALA A 152 -8.64 -20.65 9.95
N ARG A 153 -9.94 -20.51 9.71
CA ARG A 153 -10.48 -20.47 8.34
C ARG A 153 -10.40 -19.05 7.81
N GLY A 154 -10.05 -18.95 6.55
CA GLY A 154 -9.85 -17.65 5.89
C GLY A 154 -10.60 -17.53 4.57
N THR A 155 -10.98 -16.31 4.26
CA THR A 155 -11.68 -15.91 3.04
C THR A 155 -10.75 -15.06 2.17
N PHE A 156 -10.61 -15.42 0.91
CA PHE A 156 -9.86 -14.60 -0.05
C PHE A 156 -10.59 -13.30 -0.34
N VAL A 157 -9.87 -12.18 -0.27
CA VAL A 157 -10.37 -10.85 -0.62
C VAL A 157 -9.30 -10.13 -1.45
N ASP A 158 -9.68 -9.71 -2.64
CA ASP A 158 -8.84 -8.94 -3.54
C ASP A 158 -9.30 -7.48 -3.55
N MET A 159 -8.42 -6.58 -3.15
CA MET A 159 -8.63 -5.13 -3.11
C MET A 159 -7.72 -4.40 -4.13
N GLY A 160 -7.26 -5.10 -5.19
CA GLY A 160 -6.13 -4.70 -6.02
C GLY A 160 -4.78 -5.13 -5.40
N ASN A 161 -4.86 -5.83 -4.29
CA ASN A 161 -3.79 -6.58 -3.62
C ASN A 161 -4.45 -7.77 -2.92
N PRO A 162 -3.99 -9.02 -3.15
CA PRO A 162 -4.64 -10.22 -2.64
C PRO A 162 -4.42 -10.38 -1.13
N HIS A 163 -5.49 -10.72 -0.42
CA HIS A 163 -5.50 -10.98 1.01
C HIS A 163 -6.23 -12.27 1.32
N VAL A 164 -5.87 -12.94 2.41
CA VAL A 164 -6.70 -13.91 3.08
C VAL A 164 -7.07 -13.36 4.45
N VAL A 165 -8.35 -13.10 4.65
CA VAL A 165 -8.90 -12.53 5.87
C VAL A 165 -9.45 -13.65 6.73
N CYS A 166 -8.96 -13.78 7.98
CA CYS A 166 -9.47 -14.68 8.97
C CYS A 166 -9.78 -13.94 10.28
N VAL A 167 -10.80 -14.38 10.99
CA VAL A 167 -11.16 -13.86 12.31
C VAL A 167 -10.64 -14.83 13.36
N ILE A 168 -9.72 -14.37 14.20
CA ILE A 168 -9.01 -15.25 15.15
C ILE A 168 -9.92 -15.70 16.29
N GLU A 169 -10.70 -14.77 16.85
CA GLU A 169 -11.59 -15.05 17.99
C GLU A 169 -13.01 -15.40 17.53
N ASP A 170 -13.12 -16.36 16.61
CA ASP A 170 -14.35 -16.83 16.00
C ASP A 170 -14.46 -18.37 16.15
N ALA A 171 -15.66 -18.90 15.95
CA ALA A 171 -15.94 -20.34 15.92
C ALA A 171 -15.14 -21.08 14.83
N MET A 172 -14.67 -20.38 13.80
CA MET A 172 -13.88 -20.93 12.69
C MET A 172 -12.36 -20.86 12.95
N SER A 173 -11.94 -20.53 14.17
CA SER A 173 -10.54 -20.46 14.58
C SER A 173 -10.31 -21.30 15.84
N THR A 174 -9.20 -22.04 15.82
CA THR A 174 -8.63 -22.73 17.00
C THR A 174 -7.26 -22.13 17.35
N LEU A 175 -6.86 -21.04 16.71
CA LEU A 175 -5.65 -20.30 17.06
C LEU A 175 -5.80 -19.67 18.47
N PRO A 176 -4.70 -19.46 19.20
CA PRO A 176 -4.71 -18.66 20.41
C PRO A 176 -5.29 -17.25 20.19
N ARG A 177 -5.55 -16.52 21.27
CA ARG A 177 -5.99 -15.15 21.21
C ARG A 177 -4.95 -14.27 20.48
N VAL A 178 -5.41 -13.20 19.85
CA VAL A 178 -4.52 -12.31 19.08
C VAL A 178 -3.32 -11.81 19.90
N GLU A 179 -3.54 -11.52 21.19
CA GLU A 179 -2.49 -11.08 22.14
C GLU A 179 -1.40 -12.13 22.42
N ASP A 180 -1.70 -13.41 22.19
CA ASP A 180 -0.80 -14.56 22.43
C ASP A 180 -0.15 -15.07 21.13
N LEU A 181 -0.46 -14.44 19.98
CA LEU A 181 0.07 -14.86 18.68
C LEU A 181 1.47 -14.29 18.43
N ASP A 182 2.32 -15.13 17.84
CA ASP A 182 3.54 -14.63 17.19
C ASP A 182 3.17 -13.97 15.84
N LEU A 183 3.10 -12.64 15.86
CA LEU A 183 2.81 -11.83 14.66
C LEU A 183 4.05 -11.53 13.80
N VAL A 184 5.23 -12.01 14.20
CA VAL A 184 6.49 -11.87 13.44
C VAL A 184 6.64 -13.02 12.44
N THR A 185 6.24 -14.23 12.84
CA THR A 185 6.28 -15.40 11.96
C THR A 185 5.22 -15.29 10.86
N LYS A 186 5.66 -15.43 9.61
CA LYS A 186 4.76 -15.38 8.45
C LYS A 186 3.76 -16.53 8.49
N PRO A 187 2.44 -16.26 8.43
CA PRO A 187 1.43 -17.30 8.33
C PRO A 187 1.52 -18.11 7.03
N GLU A 188 1.13 -19.36 7.09
CA GLU A 188 0.98 -20.24 5.93
C GLU A 188 -0.51 -20.36 5.57
N VAL A 189 -0.78 -20.36 4.26
CA VAL A 189 -2.14 -20.44 3.69
C VAL A 189 -2.23 -21.64 2.75
N SER A 190 -3.22 -22.49 2.95
CA SER A 190 -3.48 -23.68 2.14
C SER A 190 -4.95 -23.82 1.75
#